data_f92cb73d9c546ce7e3025f85295db3f7
#
_entry.id   f92cb73d9c546ce7e3025f85295db3f7
#
_cell.length_a   1.000
_cell.length_b   1.000
_cell.length_c   1.000
_cell.angle_alpha   90.00
_cell.angle_beta   90.00
_cell.angle_gamma   90.00
#
_symmetry.space_group_name_H-M   'P 1'
#
loop_
_entity.id
_entity.type
_entity.pdbx_description
1 polymer ?
#
loop_
_entity_poly.entity_id
_entity_poly.type
_entity_poly.pdbx_seq_one_letter_code
_entity_poly.pdbx_strand_id
1 'polypeptide(L)'
;MAKKAEEKTEETEKKSKKKTLEEFEKRILELHESGLTAEKIGEALRKEGLHSKEFGKKISKVLGNKYTNPDLKNIQEKLTKLEKHSLKNKKDRRAMRDKVKIAAKLRRLKNYLAE
;
A
#
# COMPACT_ATOMS: atom_id res chain seq x y z
N MET A 1 -11.27 11.27 45.38
CA MET A 1 -10.17 11.91 44.59
C MET A 1 -9.60 11.01 43.50
N ALA A 2 -9.59 9.68 43.69
CA ALA A 2 -9.08 8.75 42.66
C ALA A 2 -9.90 8.72 41.37
N LYS A 3 -11.23 8.83 41.44
CA LYS A 3 -12.10 8.81 40.25
C LYS A 3 -11.91 9.96 39.29
N LYS A 4 -11.59 11.16 39.77
CA LYS A 4 -11.29 12.34 38.90
C LYS A 4 -9.95 12.24 38.16
N ALA A 5 -8.98 11.53 38.71
CA ALA A 5 -7.69 11.28 38.06
C ALA A 5 -7.83 10.22 36.97
N GLU A 6 -8.64 9.19 37.17
CA GLU A 6 -8.93 8.15 36.19
C GLU A 6 -9.71 8.69 34.98
N GLU A 7 -10.74 9.51 35.22
CA GLU A 7 -11.50 10.17 34.16
C GLU A 7 -10.61 11.09 33.29
N LYS A 8 -9.70 11.83 33.90
CA LYS A 8 -8.76 12.70 33.17
C LYS A 8 -7.75 11.90 32.35
N THR A 9 -7.29 10.77 32.85
CA THR A 9 -6.37 9.89 32.11
C THR A 9 -7.07 9.23 30.93
N GLU A 10 -8.31 8.78 31.08
CA GLU A 10 -9.11 8.22 30.00
C GLU A 10 -9.44 9.26 28.91
N GLU A 11 -9.76 10.48 29.28
CA GLU A 11 -10.00 11.55 28.31
C GLU A 11 -8.74 11.95 27.57
N THR A 12 -7.58 12.00 28.23
CA THR A 12 -6.31 12.29 27.57
C THR A 12 -5.86 11.17 26.65
N GLU A 13 -6.08 9.92 27.03
CA GLU A 13 -5.81 8.78 26.16
C GLU A 13 -6.74 8.75 24.94
N LYS A 14 -8.02 9.05 25.10
CA LYS A 14 -8.97 9.17 23.99
C LYS A 14 -8.63 10.32 23.05
N LYS A 15 -8.19 11.45 23.57
CA LYS A 15 -7.75 12.61 22.78
C LYS A 15 -6.43 12.34 22.05
N SER A 16 -5.49 11.66 22.70
CA SER A 16 -4.23 11.25 22.07
C SER A 16 -4.45 10.22 20.97
N LYS A 17 -5.33 9.26 21.18
CA LYS A 17 -5.72 8.26 20.17
C LYS A 17 -6.41 8.92 18.96
N LYS A 18 -7.25 9.92 19.16
CA LYS A 18 -7.90 10.63 18.06
C LYS A 18 -6.89 11.45 17.23
N LYS A 19 -5.98 12.16 17.89
CA LYS A 19 -4.92 12.90 17.21
C LYS A 19 -3.99 12.00 16.40
N THR A 20 -3.59 10.88 16.99
CA THR A 20 -2.75 9.90 16.31
C THR A 20 -3.45 9.25 15.12
N LEU A 21 -4.77 9.06 15.18
CA LEU A 21 -5.54 8.54 14.05
C LEU A 21 -5.52 9.50 12.86
N GLU A 22 -5.73 10.79 13.08
CA GLU A 22 -5.67 11.80 12.03
C GLU A 22 -4.27 11.89 11.41
N GLU A 23 -3.23 11.88 12.23
CA GLU A 23 -1.84 11.83 11.77
C GLU A 23 -1.54 10.57 10.95
N PHE A 24 -2.06 9.43 11.37
CA PHE A 24 -1.95 8.18 10.65
C PHE A 24 -2.59 8.25 9.26
N GLU A 25 -3.80 8.77 9.16
CA GLU A 25 -4.49 8.95 7.88
C GLU A 25 -3.75 9.93 6.96
N LYS A 26 -3.28 11.06 7.49
CA LYS A 26 -2.47 12.02 6.73
C LYS A 26 -1.18 11.39 6.21
N ARG A 27 -0.51 10.63 7.04
CA ARG A 27 0.74 9.96 6.65
C ARG A 27 0.50 8.93 5.54
N ILE A 28 -0.60 8.19 5.60
CA ILE A 28 -0.99 7.26 4.53
C ILE A 28 -1.19 8.00 3.21
N LEU A 29 -1.90 9.11 3.22
CA LEU A 29 -2.15 9.92 2.03
C LEU A 29 -0.85 10.50 1.46
N GLU A 30 0.04 11.00 2.30
CA GLU A 30 1.37 11.50 1.88
C GLU A 30 2.20 10.40 1.21
N LEU A 31 2.25 9.21 1.80
CA LEU A 31 2.98 8.08 1.24
C LEU A 31 2.35 7.59 -0.07
N HIS A 32 1.04 7.64 -0.18
CA HIS A 32 0.35 7.30 -1.43
C HIS A 32 0.68 8.31 -2.54
N GLU A 33 0.70 9.59 -2.23
CA GLU A 33 1.10 10.65 -3.18
C GLU A 33 2.55 10.49 -3.65
N SER A 34 3.41 9.94 -2.81
CA SER A 34 4.80 9.63 -3.20
C SER A 34 4.93 8.42 -4.14
N GLY A 35 3.83 7.74 -4.44
CA GLY A 35 3.77 6.63 -5.40
C GLY A 35 3.92 5.24 -4.80
N LEU A 36 3.85 5.10 -3.48
CA LEU A 36 3.94 3.80 -2.80
C LEU A 36 2.61 3.03 -2.89
N THR A 37 2.70 1.72 -3.03
CA THR A 37 1.55 0.82 -2.94
C THR A 37 1.12 0.64 -1.48
N ALA A 38 -0.10 0.15 -1.24
CA ALA A 38 -0.65 -0.03 0.10
C ALA A 38 0.25 -0.90 1.01
N GLU A 39 0.85 -1.95 0.48
CA GLU A 39 1.78 -2.82 1.20
C GLU A 39 3.06 -2.10 1.63
N LYS A 40 3.61 -1.28 0.75
CA LYS A 40 4.81 -0.47 1.02
C LYS A 40 4.52 0.66 2.01
N ILE A 41 3.32 1.24 1.94
CA ILE A 41 2.84 2.21 2.92
C ILE A 41 2.77 1.57 4.31
N GLY A 42 2.22 0.37 4.42
CA GLY A 42 2.15 -0.38 5.67
C GLY A 42 3.53 -0.68 6.25
N GLU A 43 4.49 -1.06 5.41
CA GLU A 43 5.87 -1.28 5.83
C GLU A 43 6.55 0.00 6.34
N ALA A 44 6.39 1.11 5.62
CA ALA A 44 6.94 2.40 6.02
C ALA A 44 6.36 2.87 7.36
N LEU A 45 5.06 2.73 7.56
CA LEU A 45 4.39 3.07 8.82
C LEU A 45 4.88 2.18 9.96
N ARG A 46 5.09 0.89 9.71
CA ARG A 46 5.63 -0.04 10.71
C ARG A 46 7.04 0.38 11.15
N LYS A 47 7.88 0.81 10.23
CA LYS A 47 9.21 1.34 10.54
C LYS A 47 9.17 2.62 11.36
N GLU A 48 8.16 3.45 11.17
CA GLU A 48 7.91 4.66 11.95
C GLU A 48 7.26 4.37 13.31
N GLY A 49 6.90 3.12 13.60
CA GLY A 49 6.26 2.70 14.84
C GLY A 49 4.73 2.85 14.85
N LEU A 50 4.13 3.12 13.71
CA LEU A 50 2.69 3.22 13.55
C LEU A 50 2.11 1.90 13.01
N HIS A 51 1.26 1.24 13.80
CA HIS A 51 0.64 -0.03 13.42
C HIS A 51 -0.85 0.17 13.11
N SER A 52 -1.29 -0.29 11.95
CA SER A 52 -2.69 -0.18 11.53
C SER A 52 -3.68 -0.88 12.47
N LYS A 53 -3.24 -1.94 13.15
CA LYS A 53 -4.06 -2.64 14.17
C LYS A 53 -4.43 -1.76 15.35
N GLU A 54 -3.54 -0.88 15.78
CA GLU A 54 -3.77 0.03 16.91
C GLU A 54 -4.85 1.06 16.60
N PHE A 55 -4.98 1.45 15.33
CA PHE A 55 -5.94 2.45 14.87
C PHE A 55 -7.26 1.82 14.38
N GLY A 56 -7.32 0.50 14.23
CA GLY A 56 -8.51 -0.22 13.80
C GLY A 56 -8.99 0.08 12.38
N LYS A 57 -8.17 0.76 11.56
CA LYS A 57 -8.47 1.05 10.16
C LYS A 57 -7.48 0.40 9.21
N LYS A 58 -8.01 -0.17 8.14
CA LYS A 58 -7.18 -0.70 7.05
C LYS A 58 -6.71 0.44 6.14
N ILE A 59 -5.48 0.33 5.64
CA ILE A 59 -4.90 1.29 4.70
C ILE A 59 -5.76 1.44 3.44
N SER A 60 -6.29 0.35 2.92
CA SER A 60 -7.20 0.36 1.77
C SER A 60 -8.48 1.15 2.00
N LYS A 61 -9.02 1.11 3.22
CA LYS A 61 -10.20 1.90 3.60
C LYS A 61 -9.90 3.39 3.70
N VAL A 62 -8.72 3.75 4.20
CA VAL A 62 -8.27 5.14 4.28
C VAL A 62 -8.09 5.73 2.88
N LEU A 63 -7.48 4.98 1.97
CA LEU A 63 -7.29 5.39 0.59
C LEU A 63 -8.60 5.46 -0.20
N GLY A 64 -9.57 4.60 0.11
CA GLY A 64 -10.88 4.56 -0.54
C GLY A 64 -10.77 4.48 -2.07
N ASN A 65 -11.29 5.48 -2.78
CA ASN A 65 -11.25 5.53 -4.25
C ASN A 65 -9.85 5.65 -4.85
N LYS A 66 -8.88 6.08 -4.08
CA LYS A 66 -7.47 6.17 -4.50
C LYS A 66 -6.74 4.84 -4.41
N TYR A 67 -7.35 3.84 -3.79
CA TYR A 67 -6.74 2.52 -3.67
C TYR A 67 -6.63 1.84 -5.04
N THR A 68 -5.42 1.41 -5.37
CA THR A 68 -5.15 0.58 -6.55
C THR A 68 -4.60 -0.75 -6.09
N ASN A 69 -4.94 -1.83 -6.80
CA ASN A 69 -4.44 -3.15 -6.44
C ASN A 69 -2.91 -3.19 -6.62
N PRO A 70 -2.16 -3.50 -5.54
CA PRO A 70 -0.69 -3.52 -5.62
C PRO A 70 -0.17 -4.59 -6.57
N ASP A 71 -0.85 -5.72 -6.70
CA ASP A 71 -0.45 -6.79 -7.62
C ASP A 71 -0.48 -6.33 -9.07
N LEU A 72 -1.52 -5.58 -9.45
CA LEU A 72 -1.64 -5.02 -10.80
C LEU A 72 -0.47 -4.10 -11.12
N LYS A 73 -0.17 -3.18 -10.22
CA LYS A 73 0.93 -2.23 -10.37
C LYS A 73 2.28 -2.93 -10.45
N ASN A 74 2.53 -3.88 -9.57
CA ASN A 74 3.79 -4.63 -9.51
C ASN A 74 4.03 -5.46 -10.78
N ILE A 75 3.00 -6.12 -11.30
CA ILE A 75 3.08 -6.89 -12.54
C ILE A 75 3.32 -5.97 -13.74
N GLN A 76 2.67 -4.82 -13.81
CA GLN A 76 2.87 -3.83 -14.86
C GLN A 76 4.31 -3.30 -14.87
N GLU A 77 4.88 -3.00 -13.71
CA GLU A 77 6.27 -2.56 -13.58
C GLU A 77 7.25 -3.63 -14.04
N LYS A 78 7.01 -4.89 -13.66
CA LYS A 78 7.81 -6.03 -14.12
C LYS A 78 7.78 -6.17 -15.64
N LEU A 79 6.59 -6.09 -16.23
CA LEU A 79 6.42 -6.19 -17.68
C LEU A 79 7.16 -5.05 -18.39
N THR A 80 7.06 -3.84 -17.90
CA THR A 80 7.76 -2.67 -18.46
C THR A 80 9.27 -2.85 -18.43
N LYS A 81 9.81 -3.36 -17.32
CA LYS A 81 11.25 -3.64 -17.19
C LYS A 81 11.72 -4.70 -18.19
N LEU A 82 10.94 -5.76 -18.37
CA LEU A 82 11.24 -6.83 -19.32
C LEU A 82 11.15 -6.35 -20.78
N GLU A 83 10.19 -5.51 -21.11
CA GLU A 83 10.07 -4.90 -22.43
C GLU A 83 11.29 -4.03 -22.77
N LYS A 84 11.71 -3.19 -21.83
CA LYS A 84 12.92 -2.38 -22.00
C LYS A 84 14.16 -3.23 -22.17
N HIS A 85 14.29 -4.30 -21.37
CA HIS A 85 15.41 -5.22 -21.48
C HIS A 85 15.43 -5.95 -22.82
N SER A 86 14.28 -6.45 -23.29
CA SER A 86 14.21 -7.17 -24.57
C SER A 86 14.43 -6.26 -25.79
N LEU A 87 14.11 -4.97 -25.70
CA LEU A 87 14.45 -3.98 -26.74
C LEU A 87 15.95 -3.77 -26.88
N LYS A 88 16.68 -3.77 -25.74
CA LYS A 88 18.14 -3.64 -25.72
C LYS A 88 18.86 -4.93 -26.07
N ASN A 89 18.34 -6.06 -25.60
CA ASN A 89 18.95 -7.38 -25.72
C ASN A 89 18.03 -8.34 -26.47
N LYS A 90 17.94 -8.20 -27.78
CA LYS A 90 17.07 -9.00 -28.64
C LYS A 90 17.40 -10.50 -28.66
N LYS A 91 18.62 -10.87 -28.30
CA LYS A 91 19.09 -12.25 -28.25
C LYS A 91 18.73 -12.98 -26.96
N ASP A 92 18.23 -12.29 -25.94
CA ASP A 92 17.83 -12.89 -24.66
C ASP A 92 16.47 -13.60 -24.80
N ARG A 93 16.52 -14.87 -25.13
CA ARG A 93 15.32 -15.70 -25.30
C ARG A 93 14.57 -15.97 -24.00
N ARG A 94 15.30 -16.05 -22.89
CA ARG A 94 14.70 -16.24 -21.57
C ARG A 94 13.82 -15.05 -21.17
N ALA A 95 14.32 -13.84 -21.40
CA ALA A 95 13.56 -12.63 -21.15
C ALA A 95 12.30 -12.55 -22.04
N MET A 96 12.35 -12.98 -23.27
CA MET A 96 11.19 -13.05 -24.16
C MET A 96 10.13 -14.01 -23.66
N ARG A 97 10.51 -15.19 -23.16
CA ARG A 97 9.59 -16.15 -22.56
C ARG A 97 8.93 -15.58 -21.29
N ASP A 98 9.71 -14.96 -20.43
CA ASP A 98 9.22 -14.34 -19.19
C ASP A 98 8.27 -13.18 -19.49
N LYS A 99 8.56 -12.38 -20.51
CA LYS A 99 7.68 -11.33 -21.01
C LYS A 99 6.28 -11.86 -21.39
N VAL A 100 6.23 -12.94 -22.15
CA VAL A 100 4.97 -13.57 -22.55
C VAL A 100 4.18 -14.10 -21.34
N LYS A 101 4.86 -14.76 -20.41
CA LYS A 101 4.25 -15.27 -19.17
C LYS A 101 3.68 -14.16 -18.31
N ILE A 102 4.42 -13.09 -18.13
CA ILE A 102 3.99 -11.96 -17.29
C ILE A 102 2.86 -11.18 -17.95
N ALA A 103 2.89 -11.01 -19.27
CA ALA A 103 1.78 -10.41 -20.02
C ALA A 103 0.49 -11.24 -19.86
N ALA A 104 0.58 -12.57 -19.89
CA ALA A 104 -0.56 -13.45 -19.65
C ALA A 104 -1.11 -13.33 -18.22
N LYS A 105 -0.24 -13.27 -17.22
CA LYS A 105 -0.63 -13.05 -15.83
C LYS A 105 -1.35 -11.71 -15.63
N LEU A 106 -0.83 -10.65 -16.24
CA LEU A 106 -1.44 -9.32 -16.19
C LEU A 106 -2.86 -9.35 -16.80
N ARG A 107 -3.03 -10.00 -17.93
CA ARG A 107 -4.34 -10.13 -18.58
C ARG A 107 -5.35 -10.87 -17.71
N ARG A 108 -4.93 -11.99 -17.11
CA ARG A 108 -5.77 -12.77 -16.19
C ARG A 108 -6.18 -11.95 -14.97
N LEU A 109 -5.25 -11.21 -14.40
CA LEU A 109 -5.52 -10.37 -13.23
C LEU A 109 -6.48 -9.23 -13.59
N LYS A 110 -6.31 -8.57 -14.73
CA LYS A 110 -7.23 -7.54 -15.21
C LYS A 110 -8.65 -8.09 -15.40
N ASN A 111 -8.79 -9.26 -15.99
CA ASN A 111 -10.08 -9.92 -16.17
C ASN A 111 -10.73 -10.28 -14.85
N TYR A 112 -9.97 -10.78 -13.90
CA TYR A 112 -10.43 -11.09 -12.54
C TYR A 112 -10.93 -9.84 -11.80
N LEU A 113 -10.20 -8.74 -11.89
CA LEU A 113 -10.58 -7.48 -11.22
C LEU A 113 -11.77 -6.79 -11.91
N ALA A 114 -11.98 -7.03 -13.20
CA ALA A 114 -13.12 -6.50 -13.95
C ALA A 114 -14.44 -7.24 -13.65
N GLU A 115 -14.36 -8.46 -13.12
CA GLU A 115 -15.52 -9.20 -12.63
C GLU A 115 -15.98 -8.59 -11.27
#